data_e3847a6c726d9509e72c3a0cf18ba310
#
_entry.id   e3847a6c726d9509e72c3a0cf18ba310
#
_cell.length_a   1.000
_cell.length_b   1.000
_cell.length_c   1.000
_cell.angle_alpha   90.00
_cell.angle_beta   90.00
_cell.angle_gamma   90.00
#
_symmetry.space_group_name_H-M   'P 1'
#
loop_
_entity.id
_entity.type
_entity.pdbx_description
1 polymer ?
#
loop_
_entity_poly.entity_id
_entity_poly.type
_entity_poly.pdbx_seq_one_letter_code
_entity_poly.pdbx_strand_id
1 'polypeptide(L)'
;MSVTNDDDHDWKLRKPGFWHGATVVTRQRNLHTGAACAVAALSVGLLPTQHPMWRVVVVSAATIVLVLAITATATSAVDRDHQMDNRSSPSRYDFRAVALAGVLVLLTTALSSYWMVDQTAQSSVAPTLASTTRAILAIQTILLIGLVITVWVLRNSTEPQRAAGWQPFLGGWLAPLVSLLAVLLGGLLLAATNLGVARLFGYPSGVHLPAERSTSETLFVPDEVFAFAIGVILTLPALLIVAFLLWRDYLHKRHQFTTSDDHVRAWYGESQEAPAEAVGQVAKAWAIASLTDRVDVLVAIVGLAWTLGVTAVEIIALLDLPQAVTFGGVLDVLVTFGVGVSVLTAIVLVGVLRSTYANPGRRRGVGALWDVATFWPRATHPLAPPCYAEQAVPEIVDRVVLLTGEWPDHPNQPAAELQPQPTVYPSPVLITGYSQGSVIAPAVVAQLPPRTLARVALLTLACPFRRLYGRAFPAYFSHDYAVELDELLMKGSSPESGGEQVARLGRWKNVVRRTDYIGSWIFSPPCAPGEDLLTDAIDVASLDPPSLCPGPGGDLAPIHYHSDWWQDPFPRIYAGRLIERLTKHT
;
A
#
# COMPACT_ATOMS: atom_id res chain seq x y z
N MET A 1 -5.30 -44.47 18.38
CA MET A 1 -5.10 -44.07 16.99
C MET A 1 -5.28 -42.56 16.96
N SER A 2 -4.20 -41.84 17.07
CA SER A 2 -4.16 -40.39 17.03
C SER A 2 -4.26 -39.96 15.57
N VAL A 3 -5.37 -39.36 15.22
CA VAL A 3 -5.50 -38.62 13.95
C VAL A 3 -4.60 -37.38 14.09
N THR A 4 -3.47 -37.42 13.47
CA THR A 4 -2.63 -36.22 13.25
C THR A 4 -3.37 -35.35 12.24
N ASN A 5 -3.95 -34.26 12.71
CA ASN A 5 -4.47 -33.18 11.88
C ASN A 5 -3.29 -32.48 11.19
N ASP A 6 -2.96 -32.92 10.00
CA ASP A 6 -1.87 -32.37 9.17
C ASP A 6 -2.40 -31.36 8.13
N ASP A 7 -3.62 -30.83 8.33
CA ASP A 7 -4.28 -29.88 7.42
C ASP A 7 -4.32 -28.44 7.98
N ASP A 8 -3.39 -28.08 8.81
CA ASP A 8 -3.31 -26.71 9.34
C ASP A 8 -2.52 -25.80 8.38
N HIS A 9 -3.02 -25.63 7.17
CA HIS A 9 -2.66 -24.47 6.35
C HIS A 9 -3.18 -23.23 7.08
N ASP A 10 -2.27 -22.61 7.79
CA ASP A 10 -2.48 -21.54 8.76
C ASP A 10 -2.85 -20.22 8.04
N TRP A 11 -4.09 -20.18 7.51
CA TRP A 11 -4.66 -19.05 6.79
C TRP A 11 -4.73 -17.82 7.68
N LYS A 12 -3.75 -16.97 7.55
CA LYS A 12 -3.56 -15.80 8.43
C LYS A 12 -4.78 -14.89 8.47
N LEU A 13 -5.47 -14.69 7.33
CA LEU A 13 -6.68 -13.86 7.25
C LEU A 13 -7.90 -14.46 7.96
N ARG A 14 -7.92 -15.78 8.18
CA ARG A 14 -8.97 -16.50 8.87
C ARG A 14 -8.77 -16.55 10.39
N LYS A 15 -7.54 -16.29 10.87
CA LYS A 15 -7.27 -16.31 12.32
C LYS A 15 -8.18 -15.34 13.05
N PRO A 16 -8.89 -15.77 14.12
CA PRO A 16 -9.75 -14.90 14.90
C PRO A 16 -8.98 -13.68 15.36
N GLY A 17 -8.36 -13.08 15.73
CA GLY A 17 -7.58 -11.92 16.13
C GLY A 17 -6.83 -11.18 15.00
N PHE A 18 -6.84 -11.67 13.76
CA PHE A 18 -6.11 -11.01 12.68
C PHE A 18 -6.61 -9.58 12.44
N TRP A 19 -7.92 -9.38 12.51
CA TRP A 19 -8.57 -8.09 12.28
C TRP A 19 -8.72 -7.24 13.56
N HIS A 20 -8.10 -7.62 14.67
CA HIS A 20 -8.09 -6.88 15.93
C HIS A 20 -6.73 -6.21 16.20
N GLY A 21 -6.16 -5.59 15.18
CA GLY A 21 -4.81 -5.01 15.23
C GLY A 21 -4.66 -3.68 15.96
N ALA A 22 -5.74 -3.05 16.41
CA ALA A 22 -5.72 -1.71 17.02
C ALA A 22 -4.71 -1.58 18.18
N THR A 23 -4.56 -2.62 19.00
CA THR A 23 -3.59 -2.65 20.09
C THR A 23 -2.15 -2.71 19.57
N VAL A 24 -1.88 -3.54 18.57
CA VAL A 24 -0.57 -3.67 17.92
C VAL A 24 -0.18 -2.35 17.26
N VAL A 25 -1.09 -1.74 16.52
CA VAL A 25 -0.88 -0.43 15.89
C VAL A 25 -0.58 0.65 16.93
N THR A 26 -1.31 0.68 18.04
CA THR A 26 -1.07 1.63 19.12
C THR A 26 0.32 1.47 19.73
N ARG A 27 0.76 0.24 19.98
CA ARG A 27 2.10 -0.07 20.48
C ARG A 27 3.19 0.38 19.52
N GLN A 28 3.06 0.03 18.26
CA GLN A 28 4.02 0.41 17.22
C GLN A 28 4.09 1.94 17.05
N ARG A 29 2.94 2.62 17.10
CA ARG A 29 2.87 4.09 17.09
C ARG A 29 3.64 4.71 18.26
N ASN A 30 3.45 4.20 19.47
CA ASN A 30 4.13 4.70 20.66
C ASN A 30 5.65 4.49 20.57
N LEU A 31 6.10 3.31 20.12
CA LEU A 31 7.52 3.02 19.91
C LEU A 31 8.13 3.91 18.82
N HIS A 32 7.43 4.09 17.70
CA HIS A 32 7.89 4.96 16.62
C HIS A 32 7.99 6.42 17.07
N THR A 33 7.00 6.93 17.80
CA THR A 33 7.03 8.30 18.35
C THR A 33 8.20 8.48 19.30
N GLY A 34 8.41 7.52 20.21
CA GLY A 34 9.56 7.55 21.14
C GLY A 34 10.91 7.54 20.41
N ALA A 35 11.06 6.67 19.42
CA ALA A 35 12.27 6.58 18.61
C ALA A 35 12.55 7.87 17.82
N ALA A 36 11.53 8.43 17.14
CA ALA A 36 11.66 9.66 16.37
C ALA A 36 12.09 10.84 17.25
N CYS A 37 11.45 11.00 18.41
CA CYS A 37 11.83 12.04 19.38
C CYS A 37 13.24 11.83 19.93
N ALA A 38 13.64 10.58 20.19
CA ALA A 38 14.99 10.25 20.67
C ALA A 38 16.06 10.57 19.61
N VAL A 39 15.82 10.26 18.33
CA VAL A 39 16.75 10.60 17.23
C VAL A 39 16.89 12.12 17.10
N ALA A 40 15.80 12.87 17.17
CA ALA A 40 15.83 14.33 17.12
C ALA A 40 16.61 14.92 18.31
N ALA A 41 16.38 14.41 19.54
CA ALA A 41 17.12 14.83 20.73
C ALA A 41 18.61 14.47 20.64
N LEU A 42 18.93 13.27 20.12
CA LEU A 42 20.32 12.85 19.89
C LEU A 42 21.05 13.78 18.92
N SER A 43 20.38 14.17 17.82
CA SER A 43 20.94 15.09 16.84
C SER A 43 21.33 16.45 17.47
N VAL A 44 20.47 16.99 18.35
CA VAL A 44 20.76 18.23 19.09
C VAL A 44 21.83 18.00 20.15
N GLY A 45 21.78 16.89 20.89
CA GLY A 45 22.74 16.55 21.96
C GLY A 45 24.19 16.33 21.46
N LEU A 46 24.35 16.01 20.18
CA LEU A 46 25.67 15.87 19.54
C LEU A 46 26.29 17.21 19.11
N LEU A 47 25.56 18.31 19.15
CA LEU A 47 26.09 19.64 18.82
C LEU A 47 27.18 20.04 19.81
N PRO A 48 28.12 20.95 19.41
CA PRO A 48 29.16 21.47 20.28
C PRO A 48 28.58 22.13 21.53
N THR A 49 29.17 21.84 22.68
CA THR A 49 28.76 22.40 23.96
C THR A 49 29.95 22.57 24.89
N GLN A 50 29.94 23.61 25.68
CA GLN A 50 30.86 23.81 26.81
C GLN A 50 30.43 23.04 28.06
N HIS A 51 29.26 22.38 28.03
CA HIS A 51 28.68 21.62 29.13
C HIS A 51 28.74 20.10 28.88
N PRO A 52 29.87 19.42 29.08
CA PRO A 52 30.04 18.01 28.73
C PRO A 52 29.03 17.09 29.46
N MET A 53 28.66 17.42 30.69
CA MET A 53 27.67 16.67 31.47
C MET A 53 26.28 16.72 30.83
N TRP A 54 25.87 17.86 30.28
CA TRP A 54 24.61 17.99 29.55
C TRP A 54 24.59 17.07 28.33
N ARG A 55 25.68 17.07 27.54
CA ARG A 55 25.81 16.16 26.39
C ARG A 55 25.67 14.70 26.83
N VAL A 56 26.38 14.27 27.87
CA VAL A 56 26.32 12.90 28.38
C VAL A 56 24.89 12.54 28.76
N VAL A 57 24.20 13.41 29.50
CA VAL A 57 22.81 13.16 29.93
C VAL A 57 21.86 13.02 28.74
N VAL A 58 21.89 13.97 27.80
CA VAL A 58 21.01 13.98 26.62
C VAL A 58 21.27 12.76 25.73
N VAL A 59 22.53 12.52 25.38
CA VAL A 59 22.91 11.41 24.52
C VAL A 59 22.56 10.06 25.16
N SER A 60 22.84 9.90 26.45
CA SER A 60 22.50 8.66 27.17
C SER A 60 20.99 8.45 27.26
N ALA A 61 20.22 9.48 27.62
CA ALA A 61 18.77 9.39 27.73
C ALA A 61 18.14 9.06 26.36
N ALA A 62 18.54 9.74 25.29
CA ALA A 62 18.06 9.49 23.95
C ALA A 62 18.43 8.08 23.46
N THR A 63 19.67 7.64 23.72
CA THR A 63 20.13 6.29 23.38
C THR A 63 19.32 5.22 24.12
N ILE A 64 19.04 5.40 25.40
CA ILE A 64 18.23 4.46 26.18
C ILE A 64 16.84 4.32 25.58
N VAL A 65 16.15 5.43 25.27
CA VAL A 65 14.83 5.40 24.63
C VAL A 65 14.89 4.68 23.29
N LEU A 66 15.90 4.96 22.48
CA LEU A 66 16.08 4.33 21.17
C LEU A 66 16.31 2.81 21.28
N VAL A 67 17.20 2.39 22.20
CA VAL A 67 17.47 0.96 22.45
C VAL A 67 16.21 0.26 22.95
N LEU A 68 15.45 0.86 23.86
CA LEU A 68 14.18 0.30 24.33
C LEU A 68 13.18 0.15 23.19
N ALA A 69 13.04 1.16 22.30
CA ALA A 69 12.15 1.10 21.15
C ALA A 69 12.57 0.00 20.16
N ILE A 70 13.86 -0.11 19.83
CA ILE A 70 14.42 -1.14 18.93
C ILE A 70 14.21 -2.53 19.53
N THR A 71 14.57 -2.73 20.81
CA THR A 71 14.44 -4.02 21.48
C THR A 71 12.98 -4.46 21.55
N ALA A 72 12.07 -3.55 21.89
CA ALA A 72 10.64 -3.84 21.92
C ALA A 72 10.09 -4.22 20.53
N THR A 73 10.56 -3.55 19.46
CA THR A 73 10.16 -3.86 18.08
C THR A 73 10.74 -5.19 17.61
N ALA A 74 11.99 -5.51 17.97
CA ALA A 74 12.67 -6.75 17.59
C ALA A 74 12.15 -7.98 18.35
N THR A 75 11.48 -7.78 19.47
CA THR A 75 10.90 -8.87 20.26
C THR A 75 9.45 -9.11 19.88
N SER A 76 8.95 -10.34 20.12
CA SER A 76 7.52 -10.67 19.95
C SER A 76 6.58 -9.91 20.91
N ALA A 77 7.10 -8.98 21.71
CA ALA A 77 6.30 -8.19 22.67
C ALA A 77 5.22 -7.33 21.98
N VAL A 78 5.43 -6.93 20.73
CA VAL A 78 4.44 -6.18 19.94
C VAL A 78 3.31 -7.10 19.48
N ASP A 79 3.59 -8.37 19.18
CA ASP A 79 2.67 -9.34 18.57
C ASP A 79 2.01 -10.31 19.56
N ARG A 80 2.34 -10.24 20.85
CA ARG A 80 1.91 -11.24 21.86
C ARG A 80 0.40 -11.40 22.08
N ASP A 81 -0.43 -10.47 21.60
CA ASP A 81 -1.89 -10.57 21.76
C ASP A 81 -2.57 -11.41 20.68
N HIS A 82 -1.81 -12.05 19.77
CA HIS A 82 -2.38 -12.96 18.77
C HIS A 82 -2.70 -14.37 19.30
N GLN A 83 -2.20 -14.72 20.46
CA GLN A 83 -2.75 -15.87 21.17
C GLN A 83 -3.97 -15.39 21.95
N MET A 84 -5.14 -15.64 21.38
CA MET A 84 -6.41 -15.54 22.09
C MET A 84 -6.40 -16.55 23.24
N ASP A 85 -5.67 -16.19 24.28
CA ASP A 85 -5.98 -16.75 25.58
C ASP A 85 -6.95 -15.79 26.25
N ASN A 86 -8.12 -16.29 26.31
CA ASN A 86 -9.32 -15.81 26.92
C ASN A 86 -9.04 -15.03 28.20
N ARG A 87 -9.63 -13.84 28.31
CA ARG A 87 -9.81 -13.02 29.50
C ARG A 87 -8.86 -11.86 29.73
N SER A 88 -9.36 -10.67 29.36
CA SER A 88 -9.35 -9.48 30.25
C SER A 88 -8.10 -9.20 31.06
N SER A 89 -6.93 -9.21 30.47
CA SER A 89 -5.82 -8.48 31.01
C SER A 89 -5.47 -7.36 30.04
N PRO A 90 -5.71 -6.06 30.40
CA PRO A 90 -5.20 -4.98 29.58
C PRO A 90 -3.70 -5.23 29.46
N SER A 91 -3.22 -5.36 28.20
CA SER A 91 -1.84 -5.67 27.95
C SER A 91 -0.96 -4.69 28.73
N ARG A 92 -0.13 -5.21 29.62
CA ARG A 92 0.73 -4.42 30.52
C ARG A 92 1.75 -3.56 29.76
N TYR A 93 1.84 -3.71 28.43
CA TYR A 93 2.83 -3.04 27.59
C TYR A 93 2.16 -2.30 26.43
N ASP A 94 1.64 -1.11 26.69
CA ASP A 94 1.17 -0.22 25.63
C ASP A 94 2.29 0.70 25.08
N PHE A 95 3.48 0.64 25.67
CA PHE A 95 4.67 1.44 25.34
C PHE A 95 4.45 2.98 25.37
N ARG A 96 3.37 3.45 25.99
CA ARG A 96 3.15 4.90 26.19
C ARG A 96 4.30 5.54 26.96
N ALA A 97 4.89 4.81 27.90
CA ALA A 97 6.06 5.28 28.66
C ALA A 97 7.26 5.58 27.75
N VAL A 98 7.49 4.77 26.70
CA VAL A 98 8.57 5.00 25.71
C VAL A 98 8.29 6.25 24.88
N ALA A 99 7.04 6.45 24.43
CA ALA A 99 6.65 7.66 23.72
C ALA A 99 6.84 8.91 24.59
N LEU A 100 6.32 8.89 25.83
CA LEU A 100 6.43 10.00 26.78
C LEU A 100 7.90 10.30 27.14
N ALA A 101 8.71 9.26 27.38
CA ALA A 101 10.14 9.44 27.63
C ALA A 101 10.84 10.12 26.44
N GLY A 102 10.56 9.68 25.22
CA GLY A 102 11.09 10.30 24.00
C GLY A 102 10.69 11.76 23.88
N VAL A 103 9.40 12.08 24.06
CA VAL A 103 8.90 13.45 24.01
C VAL A 103 9.54 14.32 25.11
N LEU A 104 9.65 13.82 26.33
CA LEU A 104 10.29 14.55 27.44
C LEU A 104 11.77 14.81 27.16
N VAL A 105 12.50 13.81 26.66
CA VAL A 105 13.92 13.97 26.28
C VAL A 105 14.05 15.01 25.17
N LEU A 106 13.20 14.99 24.16
CA LEU A 106 13.22 15.97 23.08
C LEU A 106 12.90 17.39 23.60
N LEU A 107 11.83 17.55 24.39
CA LEU A 107 11.43 18.85 24.93
C LEU A 107 12.51 19.44 25.85
N THR A 108 13.04 18.64 26.77
CA THR A 108 14.10 19.08 27.67
C THR A 108 15.38 19.44 26.91
N THR A 109 15.74 18.68 25.89
CA THR A 109 16.86 18.97 25.01
C THR A 109 16.65 20.26 24.24
N ALA A 110 15.47 20.44 23.62
CA ALA A 110 15.14 21.65 22.86
C ALA A 110 15.15 22.91 23.74
N LEU A 111 14.53 22.85 24.91
CA LEU A 111 14.49 23.98 25.85
C LEU A 111 15.87 24.32 26.41
N SER A 112 16.69 23.33 26.72
CA SER A 112 18.04 23.56 27.26
C SER A 112 19.06 23.89 26.18
N SER A 113 18.83 23.53 24.92
CA SER A 113 19.82 23.72 23.83
C SER A 113 20.22 25.19 23.64
N TYR A 114 19.29 26.11 23.82
CA TYR A 114 19.59 27.55 23.74
C TYR A 114 20.69 27.99 24.70
N TRP A 115 20.76 27.41 25.88
CA TRP A 115 21.73 27.74 26.93
C TRP A 115 22.97 26.87 26.90
N MET A 116 22.89 25.66 26.37
CA MET A 116 23.90 24.63 26.50
C MET A 116 24.73 24.45 25.23
N VAL A 117 24.18 24.78 24.05
CA VAL A 117 24.91 24.71 22.78
C VAL A 117 25.82 25.94 22.66
N ASP A 118 27.08 25.72 22.29
CA ASP A 118 28.04 26.77 22.09
C ASP A 118 27.76 27.53 20.79
N GLN A 119 27.15 28.69 20.92
CA GLN A 119 26.83 29.57 19.79
C GLN A 119 28.07 30.17 19.14
N THR A 120 29.21 30.16 19.83
CA THR A 120 30.49 30.72 19.28
C THR A 120 31.26 29.70 18.45
N ALA A 121 30.92 28.42 18.58
CA ALA A 121 31.59 27.32 17.90
C ALA A 121 31.02 27.02 16.50
N GLN A 122 30.68 28.06 15.73
CA GLN A 122 30.09 27.91 14.38
C GLN A 122 30.92 27.02 13.45
N SER A 123 32.25 27.06 13.54
CA SER A 123 33.13 26.20 12.75
C SER A 123 33.06 24.72 13.03
N SER A 124 32.54 24.31 14.20
CA SER A 124 32.40 22.90 14.60
C SER A 124 30.96 22.37 14.48
N VAL A 125 29.95 23.22 14.31
CA VAL A 125 28.55 22.82 14.13
C VAL A 125 28.36 22.12 12.79
N ALA A 126 28.91 22.70 11.72
CA ALA A 126 28.79 22.15 10.36
C ALA A 126 29.33 20.73 10.21
N PRO A 127 30.55 20.38 10.65
CA PRO A 127 31.05 19.01 10.60
C PRO A 127 30.24 18.04 11.44
N THR A 128 29.72 18.49 12.60
CA THR A 128 28.91 17.64 13.48
C THR A 128 27.57 17.28 12.85
N LEU A 129 26.88 18.24 12.24
CA LEU A 129 25.62 17.99 11.52
C LEU A 129 25.85 17.08 10.32
N ALA A 130 26.90 17.31 9.53
CA ALA A 130 27.24 16.46 8.40
C ALA A 130 27.53 15.01 8.85
N SER A 131 28.35 14.82 9.90
CA SER A 131 28.64 13.47 10.42
C SER A 131 27.41 12.77 10.97
N THR A 132 26.49 13.49 11.61
CA THR A 132 25.22 12.92 12.12
C THR A 132 24.31 12.49 10.96
N THR A 133 24.19 13.33 9.94
CA THR A 133 23.39 13.01 8.74
C THR A 133 23.96 11.77 8.03
N ARG A 134 25.29 11.70 7.84
CA ARG A 134 25.96 10.52 7.26
C ARG A 134 25.75 9.27 8.08
N ALA A 135 25.82 9.36 9.41
CA ALA A 135 25.56 8.22 10.28
C ALA A 135 24.12 7.68 10.14
N ILE A 136 23.13 8.57 10.05
CA ILE A 136 21.72 8.19 9.83
C ILE A 136 21.57 7.49 8.47
N LEU A 137 22.13 8.07 7.40
CA LEU A 137 22.07 7.48 6.06
C LEU A 137 22.81 6.13 6.00
N ALA A 138 23.95 6.00 6.66
CA ALA A 138 24.68 4.74 6.76
C ALA A 138 23.83 3.66 7.45
N ILE A 139 23.16 3.98 8.56
CA ILE A 139 22.27 3.06 9.27
C ILE A 139 21.09 2.67 8.37
N GLN A 140 20.46 3.62 7.69
CA GLN A 140 19.37 3.33 6.75
C GLN A 140 19.83 2.41 5.60
N THR A 141 21.02 2.65 5.07
CA THR A 141 21.63 1.83 4.02
C THR A 141 21.90 0.40 4.52
N ILE A 142 22.46 0.24 5.70
CA ILE A 142 22.70 -1.07 6.33
C ILE A 142 21.37 -1.82 6.53
N LEU A 143 20.34 -1.15 7.03
CA LEU A 143 19.00 -1.75 7.21
C LEU A 143 18.38 -2.15 5.87
N LEU A 144 18.53 -1.32 4.83
CA LEU A 144 18.06 -1.64 3.48
C LEU A 144 18.79 -2.85 2.90
N ILE A 145 20.11 -2.93 3.05
CA ILE A 145 20.92 -4.09 2.63
C ILE A 145 20.46 -5.34 3.41
N GLY A 146 20.26 -5.23 4.73
CA GLY A 146 19.73 -6.33 5.55
C GLY A 146 18.36 -6.81 5.05
N LEU A 147 17.46 -5.89 4.69
CA LEU A 147 16.17 -6.21 4.09
C LEU A 147 16.32 -6.92 2.75
N VAL A 148 17.21 -6.44 1.87
CA VAL A 148 17.53 -7.06 0.58
C VAL A 148 18.02 -8.50 0.78
N ILE A 149 18.95 -8.72 1.71
CA ILE A 149 19.47 -10.06 2.02
C ILE A 149 18.34 -10.96 2.56
N THR A 150 17.51 -10.44 3.46
CA THR A 150 16.38 -11.19 4.03
C THR A 150 15.41 -11.63 2.95
N VAL A 151 15.02 -10.71 2.05
CA VAL A 151 14.12 -11.02 0.93
C VAL A 151 14.77 -12.03 -0.02
N TRP A 152 16.07 -11.90 -0.29
CA TRP A 152 16.81 -12.84 -1.13
C TRP A 152 16.81 -14.25 -0.56
N VAL A 153 17.08 -14.39 0.74
CA VAL A 153 17.06 -15.68 1.46
C VAL A 153 15.64 -16.28 1.42
N LEU A 154 14.62 -15.52 1.80
CA LEU A 154 13.23 -15.98 1.82
C LEU A 154 12.77 -16.43 0.43
N ARG A 155 13.09 -15.66 -0.60
CA ARG A 155 12.74 -15.98 -1.98
C ARG A 155 13.36 -17.30 -2.46
N ASN A 156 14.60 -17.59 -2.06
CA ASN A 156 15.29 -18.81 -2.44
C ASN A 156 14.83 -20.03 -1.63
N SER A 157 14.22 -19.81 -0.47
CA SER A 157 13.72 -20.89 0.42
C SER A 157 12.24 -21.21 0.18
N THR A 158 11.48 -20.36 -0.51
CA THR A 158 10.07 -20.59 -0.81
C THR A 158 9.89 -21.10 -2.23
N GLU A 159 9.03 -22.10 -2.41
CA GLU A 159 8.64 -22.54 -3.74
C GLU A 159 7.94 -21.40 -4.49
N PRO A 160 8.30 -21.13 -5.75
CA PRO A 160 7.66 -20.08 -6.52
C PRO A 160 6.19 -20.41 -6.74
N GLN A 161 5.31 -19.49 -6.45
CA GLN A 161 3.89 -19.58 -6.79
C GLN A 161 3.75 -19.66 -8.30
N ARG A 162 3.30 -20.82 -8.81
CA ARG A 162 3.32 -21.16 -10.24
C ARG A 162 2.07 -20.71 -11.00
N ALA A 163 1.02 -20.27 -10.30
CA ALA A 163 -0.21 -19.85 -10.96
C ALA A 163 0.02 -18.60 -11.82
N ALA A 164 -0.41 -18.64 -13.07
CA ALA A 164 -0.25 -17.53 -14.01
C ALA A 164 -0.95 -16.26 -13.47
N GLY A 165 -0.21 -15.15 -13.49
CA GLY A 165 -0.72 -13.85 -13.05
C GLY A 165 -0.72 -13.60 -11.53
N TRP A 166 -0.27 -14.57 -10.71
CA TRP A 166 -0.12 -14.45 -9.27
C TRP A 166 1.31 -14.16 -8.82
N GLN A 167 2.19 -13.91 -9.76
CA GLN A 167 3.59 -13.61 -9.45
C GLN A 167 3.68 -12.32 -8.62
N PRO A 168 4.42 -12.34 -7.50
CA PRO A 168 4.65 -11.15 -6.68
C PRO A 168 5.24 -10.00 -7.51
N PHE A 169 4.92 -8.77 -7.13
CA PHE A 169 5.55 -7.60 -7.73
C PHE A 169 7.07 -7.71 -7.71
N LEU A 170 7.70 -7.47 -8.85
CA LEU A 170 9.16 -7.60 -9.05
C LEU A 170 9.72 -8.96 -8.57
N GLY A 171 8.92 -10.02 -8.63
CA GLY A 171 9.33 -11.32 -8.12
C GLY A 171 9.62 -11.33 -6.62
N GLY A 172 8.94 -10.51 -5.82
CA GLY A 172 9.08 -10.41 -4.37
C GLY A 172 9.94 -9.24 -3.86
N TRP A 173 10.53 -8.44 -4.76
CA TRP A 173 11.39 -7.29 -4.38
C TRP A 173 10.61 -6.02 -4.00
N LEU A 174 9.29 -6.08 -3.82
CA LEU A 174 8.47 -4.91 -3.52
C LEU A 174 8.87 -4.24 -2.20
N ALA A 175 9.13 -5.01 -1.13
CA ALA A 175 9.46 -4.46 0.18
C ALA A 175 10.76 -3.63 0.17
N PRO A 176 11.89 -4.11 -0.38
CA PRO A 176 13.08 -3.29 -0.57
C PRO A 176 12.84 -2.05 -1.42
N LEU A 177 12.08 -2.17 -2.50
CA LEU A 177 11.76 -1.03 -3.36
C LEU A 177 10.95 0.04 -2.62
N VAL A 178 9.90 -0.35 -1.91
CA VAL A 178 9.07 0.60 -1.13
C VAL A 178 9.90 1.27 -0.04
N SER A 179 10.77 0.51 0.65
CA SER A 179 11.67 1.06 1.67
C SER A 179 12.66 2.06 1.06
N LEU A 180 13.24 1.72 -0.08
CA LEU A 180 14.12 2.62 -0.83
C LEU A 180 13.40 3.92 -1.23
N LEU A 181 12.21 3.82 -1.82
CA LEU A 181 11.41 4.99 -2.20
C LEU A 181 11.03 5.83 -0.98
N ALA A 182 10.75 5.22 0.17
CA ALA A 182 10.47 5.94 1.40
C ALA A 182 11.69 6.75 1.88
N VAL A 183 12.90 6.19 1.80
CA VAL A 183 14.15 6.91 2.12
C VAL A 183 14.37 8.07 1.15
N LEU A 184 14.20 7.84 -0.16
CA LEU A 184 14.38 8.87 -1.18
C LEU A 184 13.37 10.02 -1.03
N LEU A 185 12.10 9.71 -0.81
CA LEU A 185 11.05 10.71 -0.57
C LEU A 185 11.27 11.46 0.75
N GLY A 186 11.65 10.75 1.81
CA GLY A 186 12.01 11.38 3.09
C GLY A 186 13.19 12.32 2.95
N GLY A 187 14.23 11.91 2.23
CA GLY A 187 15.39 12.75 1.90
C GLY A 187 15.03 13.98 1.06
N LEU A 188 14.12 13.82 0.08
CA LEU A 188 13.62 14.94 -0.70
C LEU A 188 12.84 15.96 0.14
N LEU A 189 11.96 15.48 1.04
CA LEU A 189 11.22 16.36 1.96
C LEU A 189 12.18 17.09 2.93
N LEU A 190 13.19 16.39 3.42
CA LEU A 190 14.26 16.97 4.22
C LEU A 190 15.00 18.05 3.42
N ALA A 191 15.38 17.76 2.18
CA ALA A 191 16.03 18.71 1.27
C ALA A 191 15.15 19.93 1.03
N ALA A 192 13.88 19.72 0.69
CA ALA A 192 12.92 20.81 0.45
C ALA A 192 12.78 21.72 1.68
N THR A 193 12.72 21.15 2.87
CA THR A 193 12.60 21.93 4.11
C THR A 193 13.89 22.69 4.43
N ASN A 194 15.03 22.01 4.46
CA ASN A 194 16.30 22.63 4.84
C ASN A 194 16.73 23.71 3.84
N LEU A 195 16.69 23.40 2.54
CA LEU A 195 17.07 24.35 1.50
C LEU A 195 16.08 25.51 1.38
N GLY A 196 14.78 25.24 1.60
CA GLY A 196 13.75 26.28 1.64
C GLY A 196 13.95 27.25 2.80
N VAL A 197 14.21 26.73 4.01
CA VAL A 197 14.51 27.56 5.20
C VAL A 197 15.82 28.32 5.01
N ALA A 198 16.88 27.66 4.53
CA ALA A 198 18.16 28.32 4.28
C ALA A 198 18.03 29.49 3.28
N ARG A 199 17.20 29.33 2.24
CA ARG A 199 16.93 30.42 1.28
C ARG A 199 16.10 31.58 1.83
N LEU A 200 15.26 31.32 2.84
CA LEU A 200 14.52 32.40 3.51
C LEU A 200 15.42 33.31 4.37
N PHE A 201 16.50 32.74 4.94
CA PHE A 201 17.36 33.41 5.89
C PHE A 201 18.75 33.75 5.31
N GLY A 202 19.09 33.25 4.11
CA GLY A 202 20.38 33.50 3.48
C GLY A 202 20.63 32.62 2.26
N TYR A 203 21.87 32.21 2.04
CA TYR A 203 22.25 31.33 0.93
C TYR A 203 22.72 29.97 1.43
N PRO A 204 22.12 28.86 0.97
CA PRO A 204 22.56 27.52 1.35
C PRO A 204 23.98 27.25 0.84
N SER A 205 24.83 26.70 1.70
CA SER A 205 26.19 26.29 1.39
C SER A 205 26.48 24.94 2.04
N GLY A 206 27.05 24.01 1.27
CA GLY A 206 27.57 22.73 1.77
C GLY A 206 29.02 22.83 2.27
N VAL A 207 29.55 21.71 2.77
CA VAL A 207 30.99 21.61 3.11
C VAL A 207 31.83 21.55 1.84
N HIS A 208 31.43 20.72 0.89
CA HIS A 208 32.11 20.46 -0.39
C HIS A 208 31.39 21.11 -1.57
N LEU A 209 30.14 21.52 -1.38
CA LEU A 209 29.34 22.20 -2.39
C LEU A 209 29.35 23.71 -2.14
N PRO A 210 29.79 24.53 -3.10
CA PRO A 210 29.92 25.98 -2.93
C PRO A 210 28.53 26.62 -2.71
N ALA A 211 28.54 27.76 -2.04
CA ALA A 211 27.36 28.62 -1.96
C ALA A 211 27.01 29.17 -3.34
N GLU A 212 25.73 29.37 -3.63
CA GLU A 212 25.23 30.04 -4.84
C GLU A 212 25.86 31.44 -5.04
N ARG A 213 26.26 32.07 -3.94
CA ARG A 213 26.98 33.36 -3.93
C ARG A 213 27.93 33.42 -2.75
N SER A 214 29.11 33.94 -2.97
CA SER A 214 30.07 34.25 -1.90
C SER A 214 29.61 35.50 -1.15
N THR A 215 28.80 35.34 -0.12
CA THR A 215 28.31 36.40 0.75
C THR A 215 28.53 36.05 2.21
N SER A 216 28.50 37.04 3.09
CA SER A 216 28.56 36.84 4.54
C SER A 216 27.32 36.14 5.14
N GLU A 217 26.29 35.93 4.34
CA GLU A 217 24.99 35.39 4.75
C GLU A 217 24.79 33.93 4.31
N THR A 218 25.85 33.13 4.26
CA THR A 218 25.76 31.71 3.92
C THR A 218 25.30 30.91 5.11
N LEU A 219 24.31 30.04 4.88
CA LEU A 219 23.81 29.09 5.87
C LEU A 219 24.25 27.67 5.51
N PHE A 220 24.83 27.00 6.49
CA PHE A 220 25.31 25.65 6.30
C PHE A 220 24.13 24.66 6.13
N VAL A 221 24.25 23.84 5.09
CA VAL A 221 23.36 22.71 4.83
C VAL A 221 24.23 21.49 4.52
N PRO A 222 23.99 20.32 5.13
CA PRO A 222 24.76 19.10 4.82
C PRO A 222 24.72 18.75 3.33
N ASP A 223 25.84 18.30 2.78
CA ASP A 223 25.96 17.94 1.36
C ASP A 223 24.99 16.86 0.94
N GLU A 224 24.65 15.95 1.84
CA GLU A 224 23.66 14.88 1.65
C GLU A 224 22.26 15.44 1.31
N VAL A 225 21.92 16.61 1.85
CA VAL A 225 20.65 17.29 1.54
C VAL A 225 20.64 17.77 0.07
N PHE A 226 21.77 18.27 -0.41
CA PHE A 226 21.94 18.61 -1.83
C PHE A 226 21.89 17.36 -2.72
N ALA A 227 22.47 16.23 -2.27
CA ALA A 227 22.45 14.99 -3.02
C ALA A 227 21.02 14.53 -3.33
N PHE A 228 20.09 14.58 -2.36
CA PHE A 228 18.68 14.27 -2.61
C PHE A 228 18.03 15.25 -3.59
N ALA A 229 18.32 16.52 -3.49
CA ALA A 229 17.79 17.55 -4.38
C ALA A 229 18.28 17.39 -5.83
N ILE A 230 19.57 17.13 -6.02
CA ILE A 230 20.17 16.91 -7.35
C ILE A 230 19.72 15.56 -7.91
N GLY A 231 19.67 14.52 -7.08
CA GLY A 231 19.26 13.19 -7.47
C GLY A 231 17.90 13.16 -8.15
N VAL A 232 16.96 14.01 -7.71
CA VAL A 232 15.64 14.15 -8.37
C VAL A 232 15.77 14.61 -9.82
N ILE A 233 16.66 15.56 -10.10
CA ILE A 233 16.85 16.04 -11.49
C ILE A 233 17.44 14.93 -12.36
N LEU A 234 18.37 14.16 -11.81
CA LEU A 234 18.99 13.05 -12.52
C LEU A 234 18.00 11.90 -12.81
N THR A 235 16.81 11.90 -12.20
CA THR A 235 15.74 10.95 -12.56
C THR A 235 14.96 11.37 -13.81
N LEU A 236 15.03 12.60 -14.27
CA LEU A 236 14.26 13.07 -15.43
C LEU A 236 14.51 12.25 -16.70
N PRO A 237 15.75 11.86 -17.07
CA PRO A 237 15.98 10.97 -18.20
C PRO A 237 15.30 9.60 -18.03
N ALA A 238 15.30 9.04 -16.82
CA ALA A 238 14.61 7.79 -16.53
C ALA A 238 13.09 7.93 -16.66
N LEU A 239 12.52 9.04 -16.24
CA LEU A 239 11.10 9.35 -16.44
C LEU A 239 10.75 9.45 -17.94
N LEU A 240 11.60 10.05 -18.75
CA LEU A 240 11.41 10.09 -20.20
C LEU A 240 11.48 8.70 -20.84
N ILE A 241 12.42 7.86 -20.41
CA ILE A 241 12.52 6.46 -20.83
C ILE A 241 11.24 5.69 -20.43
N VAL A 242 10.78 5.84 -19.19
CA VAL A 242 9.54 5.22 -18.72
C VAL A 242 8.35 5.68 -19.55
N ALA A 243 8.21 6.97 -19.79
CA ALA A 243 7.13 7.52 -20.61
C ALA A 243 7.17 6.95 -22.05
N PHE A 244 8.36 6.84 -22.63
CA PHE A 244 8.55 6.26 -23.95
C PHE A 244 8.19 4.77 -23.98
N LEU A 245 8.61 3.99 -22.97
CA LEU A 245 8.28 2.56 -22.87
C LEU A 245 6.77 2.33 -22.72
N LEU A 246 6.10 3.15 -21.89
CA LEU A 246 4.65 3.13 -21.73
C LEU A 246 3.94 3.47 -23.05
N TRP A 247 4.38 4.53 -23.71
CA TRP A 247 3.81 4.94 -24.99
C TRP A 247 3.97 3.86 -26.07
N ARG A 248 5.17 3.26 -26.17
CA ARG A 248 5.43 2.15 -27.10
C ARG A 248 4.55 0.94 -26.79
N ASP A 249 4.43 0.54 -25.50
CA ASP A 249 3.59 -0.58 -25.09
C ASP A 249 2.11 -0.31 -25.37
N TYR A 250 1.66 0.91 -25.09
CA TYR A 250 0.31 1.36 -25.43
C TYR A 250 0.01 1.24 -26.93
N LEU A 251 0.90 1.71 -27.79
CA LEU A 251 0.71 1.62 -29.25
C LEU A 251 0.68 0.17 -29.72
N HIS A 252 1.61 -0.66 -29.21
CA HIS A 252 1.67 -2.08 -29.54
C HIS A 252 0.40 -2.82 -29.14
N LYS A 253 -0.06 -2.65 -27.91
CA LYS A 253 -1.28 -3.29 -27.41
C LYS A 253 -2.54 -2.78 -28.10
N ARG A 254 -2.64 -1.48 -28.34
CA ARG A 254 -3.74 -0.91 -29.10
C ARG A 254 -3.83 -1.55 -30.50
N HIS A 255 -2.71 -1.71 -31.19
CA HIS A 255 -2.66 -2.39 -32.49
C HIS A 255 -3.05 -3.86 -32.36
N GLN A 256 -2.50 -4.57 -31.39
CA GLN A 256 -2.82 -5.96 -31.11
C GLN A 256 -4.33 -6.17 -30.89
N PHE A 257 -4.97 -5.35 -30.05
CA PHE A 257 -6.41 -5.45 -29.78
C PHE A 257 -7.30 -5.11 -30.98
N THR A 258 -6.79 -4.43 -31.99
CA THR A 258 -7.52 -4.16 -33.23
C THR A 258 -7.31 -5.21 -34.32
N THR A 259 -6.23 -6.03 -34.24
CA THR A 259 -5.81 -6.89 -35.37
C THR A 259 -5.65 -8.38 -35.04
N SER A 260 -5.58 -8.79 -33.76
CA SER A 260 -5.38 -10.18 -33.36
C SER A 260 -6.68 -10.95 -33.08
N ASP A 261 -6.59 -12.27 -32.88
CA ASP A 261 -7.72 -13.14 -32.54
C ASP A 261 -8.39 -12.78 -31.18
N ASP A 262 -7.69 -12.08 -30.31
CA ASP A 262 -8.22 -11.46 -29.08
C ASP A 262 -8.99 -10.15 -29.36
N HIS A 263 -9.56 -10.07 -30.48
CA HIS A 263 -10.17 -8.88 -31.05
C HIS A 263 -11.33 -8.36 -30.22
N VAL A 264 -11.46 -7.03 -30.11
CA VAL A 264 -12.61 -6.38 -29.48
C VAL A 264 -13.93 -6.92 -30.04
N ARG A 265 -14.02 -7.13 -31.36
CA ARG A 265 -15.25 -7.67 -32.00
C ARG A 265 -15.60 -9.07 -31.51
N ALA A 266 -14.60 -9.97 -31.41
CA ALA A 266 -14.80 -11.32 -30.91
C ALA A 266 -15.31 -11.32 -29.47
N TRP A 267 -14.78 -10.44 -28.61
CA TRP A 267 -15.22 -10.27 -27.23
C TRP A 267 -16.68 -9.84 -27.11
N TYR A 268 -17.17 -9.02 -28.04
CA TYR A 268 -18.55 -8.57 -28.06
C TYR A 268 -19.51 -9.55 -28.75
N GLY A 269 -18.98 -10.62 -29.38
CA GLY A 269 -19.80 -11.57 -30.16
C GLY A 269 -20.53 -10.92 -31.33
N GLU A 270 -20.13 -9.71 -31.70
CA GLU A 270 -20.80 -8.93 -32.74
C GLU A 270 -20.25 -9.28 -34.12
N SER A 271 -21.16 -9.36 -35.07
CA SER A 271 -20.86 -9.49 -36.50
C SER A 271 -20.02 -8.29 -36.98
N GLN A 272 -19.46 -8.39 -38.18
CA GLN A 272 -18.57 -7.39 -38.79
C GLN A 272 -19.11 -5.96 -38.92
N GLU A 273 -20.33 -5.69 -38.48
CA GLU A 273 -21.03 -4.40 -38.63
C GLU A 273 -20.64 -3.31 -37.63
N ALA A 274 -19.93 -3.65 -36.55
CA ALA A 274 -19.49 -2.65 -35.56
C ALA A 274 -18.57 -1.60 -36.20
N PRO A 275 -18.81 -0.29 -35.98
CA PRO A 275 -18.00 0.78 -36.55
C PRO A 275 -16.54 0.68 -36.13
N ALA A 276 -15.62 0.87 -37.07
CA ALA A 276 -14.16 0.79 -36.77
C ALA A 276 -13.74 1.82 -35.71
N GLU A 277 -14.42 2.93 -35.62
CA GLU A 277 -14.20 3.96 -34.61
C GLU A 277 -14.52 3.45 -33.20
N ALA A 278 -15.66 2.79 -32.99
CA ALA A 278 -16.06 2.19 -31.73
C ALA A 278 -15.07 1.11 -31.28
N VAL A 279 -14.68 0.23 -32.20
CA VAL A 279 -13.62 -0.78 -31.96
C VAL A 279 -12.33 -0.10 -31.53
N GLY A 280 -11.92 0.97 -32.22
CA GLY A 280 -10.71 1.73 -31.89
C GLY A 280 -10.76 2.43 -30.53
N GLN A 281 -11.92 2.90 -30.09
CA GLN A 281 -12.11 3.50 -28.76
C GLN A 281 -11.99 2.44 -27.66
N VAL A 282 -12.62 1.29 -27.82
CA VAL A 282 -12.52 0.19 -26.85
C VAL A 282 -11.10 -0.40 -26.80
N ALA A 283 -10.47 -0.61 -27.96
CA ALA A 283 -9.07 -1.08 -28.02
C ALA A 283 -8.10 -0.10 -27.30
N LYS A 284 -8.34 1.21 -27.45
CA LYS A 284 -7.61 2.24 -26.68
C LYS A 284 -7.81 2.08 -25.18
N ALA A 285 -9.04 1.87 -24.72
CA ALA A 285 -9.36 1.70 -23.31
C ALA A 285 -8.69 0.44 -22.73
N TRP A 286 -8.72 -0.70 -23.45
CA TRP A 286 -8.04 -1.93 -23.05
C TRP A 286 -6.52 -1.77 -23.00
N ALA A 287 -5.94 -1.07 -23.99
CA ALA A 287 -4.51 -0.79 -23.99
C ALA A 287 -4.10 0.03 -22.76
N ILE A 288 -4.87 1.08 -22.41
CA ILE A 288 -4.64 1.90 -21.20
C ILE A 288 -4.77 1.04 -19.94
N ALA A 289 -5.84 0.25 -19.82
CA ALA A 289 -6.08 -0.61 -18.65
C ALA A 289 -4.94 -1.62 -18.41
N SER A 290 -4.33 -2.10 -19.49
CA SER A 290 -3.23 -3.07 -19.42
C SER A 290 -1.87 -2.49 -19.00
N LEU A 291 -1.70 -1.15 -19.01
CA LEU A 291 -0.44 -0.51 -18.58
C LEU A 291 -0.19 -0.69 -17.08
N THR A 292 -1.24 -0.85 -16.28
CA THR A 292 -1.11 -1.08 -14.84
C THR A 292 -0.37 -2.37 -14.50
N ASP A 293 -0.32 -3.34 -15.41
CA ASP A 293 0.40 -4.60 -15.20
C ASP A 293 1.93 -4.42 -15.13
N ARG A 294 2.47 -3.25 -15.54
CA ARG A 294 3.90 -2.92 -15.56
C ARG A 294 4.32 -1.83 -14.60
N VAL A 295 3.40 -1.33 -13.78
CA VAL A 295 3.68 -0.20 -12.86
C VAL A 295 4.85 -0.49 -11.94
N ASP A 296 4.96 -1.71 -11.44
CA ASP A 296 6.05 -2.14 -10.55
C ASP A 296 7.44 -1.98 -11.19
N VAL A 297 7.61 -2.42 -12.43
CA VAL A 297 8.88 -2.30 -13.16
C VAL A 297 9.22 -0.82 -13.42
N LEU A 298 8.22 -0.02 -13.79
CA LEU A 298 8.41 1.39 -14.08
C LEU A 298 8.82 2.19 -12.84
N VAL A 299 8.17 1.92 -11.72
CA VAL A 299 8.52 2.51 -10.42
C VAL A 299 9.93 2.09 -9.98
N ALA A 300 10.31 0.83 -10.24
CA ALA A 300 11.66 0.34 -9.95
C ALA A 300 12.73 1.07 -10.79
N ILE A 301 12.49 1.32 -12.08
CA ILE A 301 13.42 2.06 -12.94
C ILE A 301 13.65 3.48 -12.38
N VAL A 302 12.58 4.19 -12.01
CA VAL A 302 12.66 5.54 -11.43
C VAL A 302 13.39 5.53 -10.09
N GLY A 303 13.04 4.59 -9.19
CA GLY A 303 13.70 4.46 -7.89
C GLY A 303 15.19 4.16 -8.01
N LEU A 304 15.58 3.26 -8.93
CA LEU A 304 16.98 2.94 -9.19
C LEU A 304 17.74 4.14 -9.77
N ALA A 305 17.17 4.85 -10.75
CA ALA A 305 17.79 6.03 -11.33
C ALA A 305 18.01 7.14 -10.28
N TRP A 306 17.03 7.36 -9.42
CA TRP A 306 17.16 8.32 -8.31
C TRP A 306 18.27 7.91 -7.33
N THR A 307 18.30 6.63 -6.94
CA THR A 307 19.35 6.09 -6.06
C THR A 307 20.73 6.29 -6.66
N LEU A 308 20.91 5.97 -7.94
CA LEU A 308 22.18 6.19 -8.65
C LEU A 308 22.57 7.67 -8.67
N GLY A 309 21.59 8.55 -8.90
CA GLY A 309 21.81 10.01 -8.86
C GLY A 309 22.27 10.50 -7.49
N VAL A 310 21.58 10.11 -6.41
CA VAL A 310 21.96 10.45 -5.04
C VAL A 310 23.36 9.91 -4.71
N THR A 311 23.60 8.63 -5.01
CA THR A 311 24.89 7.98 -4.74
C THR A 311 26.03 8.64 -5.51
N ALA A 312 25.82 9.04 -6.76
CA ALA A 312 26.85 9.72 -7.54
C ALA A 312 27.25 11.06 -6.92
N VAL A 313 26.27 11.86 -6.46
CA VAL A 313 26.54 13.15 -5.79
C VAL A 313 27.25 12.93 -4.46
N GLU A 314 26.84 11.92 -3.68
CA GLU A 314 27.49 11.56 -2.42
C GLU A 314 28.96 11.15 -2.63
N ILE A 315 29.25 10.36 -3.65
CA ILE A 315 30.61 9.96 -4.00
C ILE A 315 31.45 11.18 -4.39
N ILE A 316 30.91 12.10 -5.20
CA ILE A 316 31.58 13.33 -5.58
C ILE A 316 31.93 14.17 -4.35
N ALA A 317 30.98 14.31 -3.42
CA ALA A 317 31.17 15.05 -2.18
C ALA A 317 32.23 14.40 -1.25
N LEU A 318 32.17 13.07 -1.13
CA LEU A 318 33.09 12.30 -0.26
C LEU A 318 34.54 12.29 -0.78
N LEU A 319 34.72 12.24 -2.10
CA LEU A 319 36.04 12.15 -2.71
C LEU A 319 36.71 13.53 -2.85
N ASP A 320 36.03 14.61 -2.45
CA ASP A 320 36.50 15.99 -2.54
C ASP A 320 37.14 16.31 -3.92
N LEU A 321 36.46 15.83 -4.97
CA LEU A 321 36.98 15.91 -6.34
C LEU A 321 37.14 17.38 -6.75
N PRO A 322 38.31 17.77 -7.30
CA PRO A 322 38.55 19.13 -7.72
C PRO A 322 37.45 19.67 -8.64
N GLN A 323 37.04 20.92 -8.49
CA GLN A 323 36.00 21.54 -9.32
C GLN A 323 36.26 21.42 -10.83
N ALA A 324 37.50 21.28 -11.26
CA ALA A 324 37.88 21.03 -12.65
C ALA A 324 37.39 19.64 -13.17
N VAL A 325 37.20 18.66 -12.27
CA VAL A 325 36.66 17.33 -12.59
C VAL A 325 35.13 17.32 -12.53
N THR A 326 34.51 18.30 -11.86
CA THR A 326 33.07 18.43 -11.67
C THR A 326 32.34 19.13 -12.82
N PHE A 327 32.74 18.90 -14.06
CA PHE A 327 32.02 19.34 -15.26
C PHE A 327 31.83 20.87 -15.41
N GLY A 328 32.78 21.69 -14.99
CA GLY A 328 32.85 23.11 -15.39
C GLY A 328 31.55 23.90 -15.16
N GLY A 329 31.03 23.94 -13.93
CA GLY A 329 29.81 24.69 -13.59
C GLY A 329 28.51 23.93 -13.75
N VAL A 330 28.50 22.70 -14.30
CA VAL A 330 27.28 21.88 -14.39
C VAL A 330 26.74 21.54 -13.01
N LEU A 331 27.63 21.30 -12.03
CA LEU A 331 27.22 21.01 -10.66
C LEU A 331 26.47 22.21 -10.03
N ASP A 332 26.93 23.45 -10.26
CA ASP A 332 26.27 24.66 -9.75
C ASP A 332 24.86 24.82 -10.36
N VAL A 333 24.72 24.51 -11.65
CA VAL A 333 23.44 24.51 -12.33
C VAL A 333 22.54 23.44 -11.73
N LEU A 334 23.05 22.21 -11.53
CA LEU A 334 22.27 21.11 -10.92
C LEU A 334 21.86 21.41 -9.48
N VAL A 335 22.74 22.03 -8.68
CA VAL A 335 22.43 22.51 -7.32
C VAL A 335 21.27 23.51 -7.36
N THR A 336 21.41 24.55 -8.20
CA THR A 336 20.40 25.63 -8.31
C THR A 336 19.05 25.08 -8.73
N PHE A 337 19.02 24.22 -9.77
CA PHE A 337 17.78 23.57 -10.22
C PHE A 337 17.25 22.58 -9.17
N GLY A 338 18.11 21.78 -8.53
CA GLY A 338 17.75 20.82 -7.50
C GLY A 338 17.07 21.48 -6.30
N VAL A 339 17.64 22.57 -5.84
CA VAL A 339 17.03 23.39 -4.79
C VAL A 339 15.67 23.94 -5.24
N GLY A 340 15.58 24.48 -6.45
CA GLY A 340 14.32 24.98 -7.01
C GLY A 340 13.25 23.91 -7.11
N VAL A 341 13.58 22.74 -7.66
CA VAL A 341 12.67 21.60 -7.79
C VAL A 341 12.23 21.08 -6.42
N SER A 342 13.15 20.99 -5.46
CA SER A 342 12.82 20.53 -4.09
C SER A 342 11.83 21.46 -3.41
N VAL A 343 12.06 22.76 -3.46
CA VAL A 343 11.15 23.78 -2.89
C VAL A 343 9.80 23.75 -3.61
N LEU A 344 9.80 23.68 -4.94
CA LEU A 344 8.56 23.55 -5.73
C LEU A 344 7.80 22.29 -5.35
N THR A 345 8.48 21.16 -5.15
CA THR A 345 7.86 19.89 -4.72
C THR A 345 7.18 20.06 -3.37
N ALA A 346 7.81 20.73 -2.40
CA ALA A 346 7.19 21.02 -1.11
C ALA A 346 5.94 21.90 -1.26
N ILE A 347 6.00 22.95 -2.07
CA ILE A 347 4.85 23.85 -2.33
C ILE A 347 3.70 23.08 -2.99
N VAL A 348 4.00 22.26 -3.99
CA VAL A 348 3.01 21.41 -4.68
C VAL A 348 2.37 20.43 -3.70
N LEU A 349 3.17 19.76 -2.85
CA LEU A 349 2.67 18.82 -1.86
C LEU A 349 1.72 19.50 -0.86
N VAL A 350 2.10 20.65 -0.32
CA VAL A 350 1.24 21.46 0.55
C VAL A 350 -0.03 21.91 -0.19
N GLY A 351 0.11 22.33 -1.45
CA GLY A 351 -1.01 22.71 -2.32
C GLY A 351 -1.98 21.54 -2.57
N VAL A 352 -1.47 20.34 -2.82
CA VAL A 352 -2.26 19.11 -2.98
C VAL A 352 -3.00 18.78 -1.69
N LEU A 353 -2.30 18.79 -0.55
CA LEU A 353 -2.93 18.56 0.75
C LEU A 353 -4.05 19.56 1.01
N ARG A 354 -3.78 20.87 0.86
CA ARG A 354 -4.80 21.92 1.03
C ARG A 354 -5.98 21.72 0.08
N SER A 355 -5.73 21.42 -1.20
CA SER A 355 -6.77 21.23 -2.20
C SER A 355 -7.63 19.97 -1.93
N THR A 356 -7.03 18.94 -1.33
CA THR A 356 -7.71 17.72 -0.90
C THR A 356 -8.71 18.02 0.23
N TYR A 357 -8.33 18.87 1.18
CA TYR A 357 -9.26 19.31 2.23
C TYR A 357 -10.40 20.18 1.69
N ALA A 358 -10.12 21.03 0.70
CA ALA A 358 -11.09 21.98 0.16
C ALA A 358 -12.07 21.38 -0.87
N ASN A 359 -11.70 20.28 -1.56
CA ASN A 359 -12.50 19.74 -2.67
C ASN A 359 -12.92 18.29 -2.42
N PRO A 360 -14.25 18.00 -2.28
CA PRO A 360 -14.74 16.65 -2.03
C PRO A 360 -14.37 15.62 -3.12
N GLY A 361 -14.28 16.03 -4.38
CA GLY A 361 -13.90 15.14 -5.49
C GLY A 361 -12.43 14.72 -5.41
N ARG A 362 -11.53 15.67 -5.14
CA ARG A 362 -10.10 15.39 -4.95
C ARG A 362 -9.85 14.59 -3.67
N ARG A 363 -10.61 14.86 -2.62
CA ARG A 363 -10.58 14.08 -1.37
C ARG A 363 -10.88 12.61 -1.63
N ARG A 364 -11.86 12.28 -2.47
CA ARG A 364 -12.17 10.88 -2.84
C ARG A 364 -11.01 10.22 -3.58
N GLY A 365 -10.37 10.91 -4.54
CA GLY A 365 -9.23 10.35 -5.28
C GLY A 365 -8.01 10.09 -4.41
N VAL A 366 -7.64 11.07 -3.57
CA VAL A 366 -6.54 10.91 -2.62
C VAL A 366 -6.91 9.90 -1.54
N GLY A 367 -8.17 9.90 -1.08
CA GLY A 367 -8.71 8.92 -0.14
C GLY A 367 -8.59 7.49 -0.67
N ALA A 368 -8.95 7.24 -1.91
CA ALA A 368 -8.84 5.92 -2.52
C ALA A 368 -7.38 5.42 -2.58
N LEU A 369 -6.43 6.30 -2.97
CA LEU A 369 -5.01 5.95 -2.94
C LEU A 369 -4.51 5.69 -1.52
N TRP A 370 -4.95 6.52 -0.57
CA TRP A 370 -4.61 6.39 0.83
C TRP A 370 -5.19 5.12 1.43
N ASP A 371 -6.43 4.79 1.12
CA ASP A 371 -7.12 3.58 1.55
C ASP A 371 -6.40 2.31 1.06
N VAL A 372 -5.92 2.29 -0.18
CA VAL A 372 -5.10 1.18 -0.69
C VAL A 372 -3.78 1.08 0.07
N ALA A 373 -3.11 2.22 0.31
CA ALA A 373 -1.82 2.25 1.01
C ALA A 373 -1.93 1.87 2.50
N THR A 374 -3.08 2.14 3.13
CA THR A 374 -3.32 1.91 4.56
C THR A 374 -4.30 0.78 4.85
N PHE A 375 -4.70 0.03 3.84
CA PHE A 375 -5.61 -1.13 3.98
C PHE A 375 -5.08 -2.19 4.94
N TRP A 376 -3.79 -2.23 5.13
CA TRP A 376 -3.16 -3.24 5.95
C TRP A 376 -3.45 -3.00 7.44
N PRO A 377 -3.92 -4.02 8.20
CA PRO A 377 -4.32 -3.84 9.60
C PRO A 377 -3.17 -3.48 10.55
N ARG A 378 -1.96 -3.29 10.06
CA ARG A 378 -0.77 -3.01 10.85
C ARG A 378 -0.01 -1.78 10.35
N ALA A 379 -0.74 -0.77 9.87
CA ALA A 379 -0.13 0.53 9.56
C ALA A 379 0.50 1.13 10.83
N THR A 380 1.81 1.33 10.81
CA THR A 380 2.61 1.60 12.01
C THR A 380 3.02 3.05 12.16
N HIS A 381 2.83 3.86 11.13
CA HIS A 381 3.27 5.24 11.16
C HIS A 381 2.27 6.12 11.92
N PRO A 382 2.71 7.00 12.84
CA PRO A 382 1.80 7.84 13.64
C PRO A 382 0.94 8.80 12.81
N LEU A 383 1.38 9.17 11.60
CA LEU A 383 0.61 9.99 10.66
C LEU A 383 -0.26 9.17 9.70
N ALA A 384 -0.14 7.84 9.70
CA ALA A 384 -1.03 6.98 8.92
C ALA A 384 -2.38 6.86 9.65
N PRO A 385 -3.52 6.99 8.95
CA PRO A 385 -4.80 6.71 9.56
C PRO A 385 -4.88 5.22 9.94
N PRO A 386 -5.70 4.87 10.94
CA PRO A 386 -5.95 3.48 11.27
C PRO A 386 -6.58 2.76 10.08
N CYS A 387 -6.26 1.48 9.92
CA CYS A 387 -6.88 0.64 8.91
C CYS A 387 -8.37 0.45 9.25
N TYR A 388 -9.24 0.88 8.34
CA TYR A 388 -10.67 0.73 8.56
C TYR A 388 -11.16 -0.72 8.38
N ALA A 389 -10.40 -1.58 7.69
CA ALA A 389 -10.74 -2.98 7.51
C ALA A 389 -10.79 -3.74 8.85
N GLU A 390 -10.00 -3.32 9.84
CA GLU A 390 -10.04 -3.88 11.20
C GLU A 390 -11.40 -3.69 11.89
N GLN A 391 -12.10 -2.61 11.55
CA GLN A 391 -13.45 -2.38 12.05
C GLN A 391 -14.49 -2.96 11.10
N ALA A 392 -14.33 -2.75 9.80
CA ALA A 392 -15.31 -3.14 8.79
C ALA A 392 -15.50 -4.66 8.71
N VAL A 393 -14.42 -5.46 8.78
CA VAL A 393 -14.53 -6.92 8.66
C VAL A 393 -15.33 -7.52 9.82
N PRO A 394 -15.02 -7.28 11.11
CA PRO A 394 -15.81 -7.79 12.23
C PRO A 394 -17.27 -7.31 12.21
N GLU A 395 -17.51 -6.01 11.97
CA GLU A 395 -18.88 -5.46 11.93
C GLU A 395 -19.74 -6.09 10.83
N ILE A 396 -19.16 -6.35 9.65
CA ILE A 396 -19.89 -7.03 8.56
C ILE A 396 -20.12 -8.49 8.91
N VAL A 397 -19.14 -9.17 9.50
CA VAL A 397 -19.30 -10.56 9.99
C VAL A 397 -20.48 -10.64 10.94
N ASP A 398 -20.52 -9.81 11.99
CA ASP A 398 -21.61 -9.78 12.96
C ASP A 398 -22.97 -9.51 12.27
N ARG A 399 -22.99 -8.58 11.32
CA ARG A 399 -24.20 -8.26 10.57
C ARG A 399 -24.70 -9.43 9.72
N VAL A 400 -23.80 -10.14 9.06
CA VAL A 400 -24.15 -11.32 8.23
C VAL A 400 -24.66 -12.45 9.12
N VAL A 401 -24.00 -12.73 10.25
CA VAL A 401 -24.41 -13.74 11.23
C VAL A 401 -25.85 -13.45 11.71
N LEU A 402 -26.13 -12.20 12.09
CA LEU A 402 -27.48 -11.80 12.51
C LEU A 402 -28.53 -11.99 11.40
N LEU A 403 -28.23 -11.60 10.15
CA LEU A 403 -29.15 -11.73 9.03
C LEU A 403 -29.43 -13.19 8.65
N THR A 404 -28.49 -14.09 8.89
CA THR A 404 -28.67 -15.52 8.66
C THR A 404 -29.40 -16.23 9.80
N GLY A 405 -29.81 -15.50 10.84
CA GLY A 405 -30.57 -16.01 11.99
C GLY A 405 -29.69 -16.68 13.03
N GLU A 406 -28.38 -16.45 12.99
CA GLU A 406 -27.46 -16.90 14.02
C GLU A 406 -27.13 -15.74 14.96
N TRP A 407 -26.66 -16.04 16.15
CA TRP A 407 -26.23 -15.04 17.11
C TRP A 407 -24.70 -14.95 17.11
N PRO A 408 -24.12 -13.76 17.02
CA PRO A 408 -22.67 -13.61 17.13
C PRO A 408 -22.20 -14.10 18.50
N ASP A 409 -21.22 -14.98 18.53
CA ASP A 409 -20.56 -15.38 19.77
C ASP A 409 -19.69 -14.22 20.27
N HIS A 410 -20.25 -13.38 21.11
CA HIS A 410 -19.49 -12.34 21.81
C HIS A 410 -18.93 -12.91 23.12
N PRO A 411 -17.65 -13.26 23.22
CA PRO A 411 -17.07 -13.92 24.38
C PRO A 411 -17.11 -13.08 25.65
N ASN A 412 -17.48 -11.80 25.58
CA ASN A 412 -17.46 -10.84 26.69
C ASN A 412 -18.84 -10.33 27.13
N GLN A 413 -19.95 -10.79 26.52
CA GLN A 413 -21.28 -10.43 26.98
C GLN A 413 -21.93 -11.64 27.68
N PRO A 414 -22.26 -11.54 28.97
CA PRO A 414 -23.00 -12.60 29.63
C PRO A 414 -24.37 -12.76 28.96
N ALA A 415 -24.77 -13.99 28.72
CA ALA A 415 -26.03 -14.35 28.04
C ALA A 415 -27.30 -13.74 28.69
N ALA A 416 -27.19 -13.21 29.92
CA ALA A 416 -28.26 -12.58 30.65
C ALA A 416 -28.51 -11.09 30.29
N GLU A 417 -27.59 -10.43 29.58
CA GLU A 417 -27.74 -9.03 29.14
C GLU A 417 -28.22 -8.87 27.70
N LEU A 418 -28.45 -9.98 27.02
CA LEU A 418 -28.95 -10.00 25.65
C LEU A 418 -30.42 -9.52 25.67
N GLN A 419 -30.67 -8.35 25.09
CA GLN A 419 -32.01 -7.84 24.84
C GLN A 419 -32.85 -8.89 24.08
N PRO A 420 -34.21 -8.90 24.24
CA PRO A 420 -35.06 -9.86 23.55
C PRO A 420 -34.74 -9.86 22.07
N GLN A 421 -34.41 -11.05 21.56
CA GLN A 421 -33.98 -11.24 20.17
C GLN A 421 -35.01 -10.62 19.23
N PRO A 422 -34.59 -9.70 18.32
CA PRO A 422 -35.46 -9.35 17.24
C PRO A 422 -35.78 -10.64 16.48
N THR A 423 -37.05 -10.90 16.21
CA THR A 423 -37.49 -11.99 15.36
C THR A 423 -37.00 -11.78 13.94
N VAL A 424 -35.69 -11.97 13.72
CA VAL A 424 -35.11 -11.94 12.39
C VAL A 424 -35.32 -13.32 11.79
N TYR A 425 -36.16 -13.39 10.77
CA TYR A 425 -36.29 -14.62 10.00
C TYR A 425 -34.97 -14.90 9.29
N PRO A 426 -34.42 -16.11 9.41
CA PRO A 426 -33.19 -16.48 8.73
C PRO A 426 -33.30 -16.22 7.23
N SER A 427 -32.47 -15.33 6.70
CA SER A 427 -32.49 -14.93 5.30
C SER A 427 -31.17 -15.26 4.61
N PRO A 428 -31.18 -15.68 3.34
CA PRO A 428 -29.95 -15.79 2.57
C PRO A 428 -29.35 -14.40 2.35
N VAL A 429 -28.01 -14.33 2.35
CA VAL A 429 -27.26 -13.08 2.25
C VAL A 429 -26.34 -13.10 1.02
N LEU A 430 -26.49 -12.14 0.13
CA LEU A 430 -25.53 -11.87 -0.92
C LEU A 430 -24.58 -10.76 -0.45
N ILE A 431 -23.30 -11.10 -0.24
CA ILE A 431 -22.26 -10.13 0.04
C ILE A 431 -21.75 -9.60 -1.30
N THR A 432 -21.84 -8.29 -1.51
CA THR A 432 -21.33 -7.66 -2.73
C THR A 432 -20.21 -6.70 -2.40
N GLY A 433 -19.02 -6.93 -2.98
CA GLY A 433 -17.85 -6.07 -2.84
C GLY A 433 -17.52 -5.36 -4.16
N TYR A 434 -17.23 -4.04 -4.09
CA TYR A 434 -16.78 -3.25 -5.22
C TYR A 434 -15.39 -2.67 -4.93
N SER A 435 -14.46 -2.75 -5.90
CA SER A 435 -13.09 -2.26 -5.78
C SER A 435 -12.43 -2.82 -4.51
N GLN A 436 -11.97 -2.00 -3.58
CA GLN A 436 -11.42 -2.47 -2.31
C GLN A 436 -12.43 -3.29 -1.47
N GLY A 437 -13.72 -2.98 -1.56
CA GLY A 437 -14.76 -3.80 -0.95
C GLY A 437 -14.77 -5.25 -1.45
N SER A 438 -14.30 -5.49 -2.68
CA SER A 438 -14.14 -6.85 -3.23
C SER A 438 -12.92 -7.61 -2.67
N VAL A 439 -12.10 -6.97 -1.85
CA VAL A 439 -11.03 -7.59 -1.06
C VAL A 439 -11.48 -7.78 0.40
N ILE A 440 -12.29 -6.85 0.90
CA ILE A 440 -12.90 -6.95 2.24
C ILE A 440 -13.93 -8.09 2.28
N ALA A 441 -14.78 -8.20 1.27
CA ALA A 441 -15.84 -9.21 1.24
C ALA A 441 -15.31 -10.66 1.33
N PRO A 442 -14.25 -11.07 0.61
CA PRO A 442 -13.55 -12.34 0.84
C PRO A 442 -13.03 -12.52 2.27
N ALA A 443 -12.48 -11.45 2.86
CA ALA A 443 -12.00 -11.51 4.25
C ALA A 443 -13.14 -11.72 5.25
N VAL A 444 -14.31 -11.11 5.00
CA VAL A 444 -15.53 -11.37 5.77
C VAL A 444 -15.95 -12.82 5.63
N VAL A 445 -16.05 -13.35 4.40
CA VAL A 445 -16.44 -14.75 4.15
C VAL A 445 -15.53 -15.73 4.89
N ALA A 446 -14.22 -15.46 4.91
CA ALA A 446 -13.25 -16.30 5.61
C ALA A 446 -13.45 -16.34 7.15
N GLN A 447 -14.10 -15.34 7.73
CA GLN A 447 -14.39 -15.24 9.17
C GLN A 447 -15.75 -15.81 9.55
N LEU A 448 -16.62 -16.11 8.57
CA LEU A 448 -17.98 -16.56 8.86
C LEU A 448 -18.01 -18.00 9.43
N PRO A 449 -18.88 -18.28 10.41
CA PRO A 449 -19.12 -19.63 10.89
C PRO A 449 -19.64 -20.56 9.77
N PRO A 450 -19.36 -21.88 9.82
CA PRO A 450 -19.80 -22.82 8.78
C PRO A 450 -21.32 -22.82 8.53
N ARG A 451 -22.14 -22.63 9.56
CA ARG A 451 -23.60 -22.56 9.44
C ARG A 451 -24.06 -21.34 8.67
N THR A 452 -23.46 -20.19 8.96
CA THR A 452 -23.70 -18.93 8.24
C THR A 452 -23.28 -19.03 6.77
N LEU A 453 -22.11 -19.65 6.49
CA LEU A 453 -21.60 -19.86 5.13
C LEU A 453 -22.59 -20.60 4.22
N ALA A 454 -23.43 -21.51 4.78
CA ALA A 454 -24.45 -22.22 4.00
C ALA A 454 -25.48 -21.28 3.36
N ARG A 455 -25.67 -20.08 3.91
CA ARG A 455 -26.67 -19.09 3.49
C ARG A 455 -26.05 -17.86 2.81
N VAL A 456 -24.78 -17.92 2.46
CA VAL A 456 -24.04 -16.76 1.90
C VAL A 456 -23.58 -17.04 0.48
N ALA A 457 -23.70 -16.03 -0.38
CA ALA A 457 -23.03 -15.96 -1.67
C ALA A 457 -22.20 -14.69 -1.77
N LEU A 458 -21.22 -14.71 -2.66
CA LEU A 458 -20.25 -13.62 -2.86
C LEU A 458 -20.31 -13.12 -4.30
N LEU A 459 -20.41 -11.80 -4.46
CA LEU A 459 -20.29 -11.10 -5.73
C LEU A 459 -19.19 -10.04 -5.62
N THR A 460 -18.15 -10.18 -6.43
CA THR A 460 -17.04 -9.21 -6.47
C THR A 460 -17.02 -8.47 -7.80
N LEU A 461 -16.88 -7.14 -7.71
CA LEU A 461 -16.89 -6.22 -8.85
C LEU A 461 -15.60 -5.40 -8.84
N ALA A 462 -15.00 -5.16 -10.01
CA ALA A 462 -13.76 -4.39 -10.13
C ALA A 462 -12.64 -4.89 -9.18
N CYS A 463 -12.49 -6.20 -9.06
CA CYS A 463 -11.74 -6.84 -8.00
C CYS A 463 -10.22 -6.73 -8.19
N PRO A 464 -9.49 -6.01 -7.31
CA PRO A 464 -8.03 -5.91 -7.37
C PRO A 464 -7.31 -7.08 -6.70
N PHE A 465 -8.04 -8.10 -6.25
CA PHE A 465 -7.54 -9.19 -5.42
C PHE A 465 -6.26 -9.82 -6.01
N ARG A 466 -6.28 -10.35 -7.23
CA ARG A 466 -5.12 -10.94 -7.88
C ARG A 466 -4.12 -9.88 -8.37
N ARG A 467 -4.59 -8.88 -9.13
CA ARG A 467 -3.75 -7.91 -9.85
C ARG A 467 -2.93 -7.03 -8.92
N LEU A 468 -3.47 -6.67 -7.75
CA LEU A 468 -2.84 -5.77 -6.80
C LEU A 468 -2.47 -6.48 -5.48
N TYR A 469 -3.47 -6.99 -4.74
CA TYR A 469 -3.24 -7.53 -3.40
C TYR A 469 -2.47 -8.84 -3.41
N GLY A 470 -2.77 -9.77 -4.31
CA GLY A 470 -2.05 -11.02 -4.45
C GLY A 470 -0.60 -10.84 -4.86
N ARG A 471 -0.31 -9.79 -5.64
CA ARG A 471 1.06 -9.46 -6.04
C ARG A 471 1.82 -8.66 -4.98
N ALA A 472 1.14 -7.78 -4.23
CA ALA A 472 1.75 -6.98 -3.17
C ALA A 472 1.93 -7.75 -1.86
N PHE A 473 0.96 -8.59 -1.53
CA PHE A 473 0.88 -9.33 -0.26
C PHE A 473 0.66 -10.83 -0.48
N PRO A 474 1.53 -11.54 -1.22
CA PRO A 474 1.30 -12.92 -1.64
C PRO A 474 1.17 -13.91 -0.48
N ALA A 475 1.71 -13.59 0.71
CA ALA A 475 1.59 -14.41 1.91
C ALA A 475 0.18 -14.39 2.54
N TYR A 476 -0.71 -13.52 2.06
CA TYR A 476 -2.06 -13.34 2.60
C TYR A 476 -3.14 -13.50 1.53
N PHE A 477 -2.92 -12.96 0.34
CA PHE A 477 -3.82 -13.01 -0.79
C PHE A 477 -3.20 -13.88 -1.89
N SER A 478 -3.11 -15.19 -1.63
CA SER A 478 -2.54 -16.14 -2.58
C SER A 478 -3.61 -16.75 -3.48
N HIS A 479 -3.18 -17.43 -4.54
CA HIS A 479 -4.06 -18.28 -5.34
C HIS A 479 -4.72 -19.36 -4.49
N ASP A 480 -3.95 -19.99 -3.59
CA ASP A 480 -4.46 -21.07 -2.74
C ASP A 480 -5.50 -20.54 -1.75
N TYR A 481 -5.32 -19.31 -1.22
CA TYR A 481 -6.36 -18.66 -0.43
C TYR A 481 -7.65 -18.44 -1.22
N ALA A 482 -7.54 -18.04 -2.50
CA ALA A 482 -8.72 -17.88 -3.34
C ALA A 482 -9.43 -19.21 -3.61
N VAL A 483 -8.68 -20.30 -3.82
CA VAL A 483 -9.22 -21.67 -3.97
C VAL A 483 -9.94 -22.11 -2.70
N GLU A 484 -9.32 -21.94 -1.54
CA GLU A 484 -9.96 -22.32 -0.26
C GLU A 484 -11.21 -21.50 0.02
N LEU A 485 -11.21 -20.21 -0.32
CA LEU A 485 -12.40 -19.37 -0.17
C LEU A 485 -13.57 -19.89 -1.00
N ASP A 486 -13.32 -20.34 -2.23
CA ASP A 486 -14.33 -20.99 -3.07
C ASP A 486 -14.79 -22.30 -2.44
N GLU A 487 -13.87 -23.14 -1.96
CA GLU A 487 -14.21 -24.36 -1.26
C GLU A 487 -15.05 -24.12 0.01
N LEU A 488 -14.76 -23.07 0.78
CA LEU A 488 -15.56 -22.70 1.95
C LEU A 488 -17.01 -22.39 1.57
N LEU A 489 -17.21 -21.63 0.49
CA LEU A 489 -18.53 -21.33 -0.04
C LEU A 489 -19.22 -22.58 -0.60
N MET A 490 -18.47 -23.55 -1.14
CA MET A 490 -18.98 -24.81 -1.65
C MET A 490 -19.34 -25.80 -0.52
N LYS A 491 -18.50 -25.93 0.52
CA LYS A 491 -18.71 -26.87 1.65
C LYS A 491 -19.98 -26.56 2.44
N GLY A 492 -20.39 -25.30 2.53
CA GLY A 492 -21.69 -24.95 3.12
C GLY A 492 -22.91 -25.50 2.36
N SER A 493 -22.70 -26.20 1.23
CA SER A 493 -23.75 -26.85 0.44
C SER A 493 -23.84 -28.37 0.66
N SER A 494 -23.23 -28.95 1.69
CA SER A 494 -23.21 -30.39 1.93
C SER A 494 -24.63 -30.91 2.19
N PRO A 495 -25.12 -31.90 1.46
CA PRO A 495 -26.38 -32.54 1.74
C PRO A 495 -26.21 -33.51 2.90
N GLU A 496 -26.78 -33.24 4.05
CA GLU A 496 -27.07 -34.28 5.07
C GLU A 496 -28.23 -35.18 4.68
N SER A 497 -28.79 -35.06 3.49
CA SER A 497 -29.90 -35.91 3.00
C SER A 497 -29.50 -36.57 1.67
N GLY A 498 -29.39 -37.89 1.71
CA GLY A 498 -29.07 -38.76 0.58
C GLY A 498 -30.00 -38.57 -0.61
N GLY A 499 -29.58 -37.85 -1.57
CA GLY A 499 -30.20 -37.67 -2.86
C GLY A 499 -29.22 -37.07 -3.84
N GLU A 500 -29.12 -37.70 -5.00
CA GLU A 500 -28.50 -37.34 -6.25
C GLU A 500 -27.49 -36.18 -6.22
N GLN A 501 -26.33 -36.41 -6.78
CA GLN A 501 -25.22 -35.47 -7.01
C GLN A 501 -25.74 -34.14 -7.59
N VAL A 502 -26.33 -33.29 -6.71
CA VAL A 502 -26.70 -31.92 -7.08
C VAL A 502 -25.39 -31.21 -7.44
N ALA A 503 -25.29 -30.81 -8.67
CA ALA A 503 -24.13 -30.07 -9.20
C ALA A 503 -23.73 -28.99 -8.19
N ARG A 504 -22.48 -29.03 -7.73
CA ARG A 504 -21.91 -28.05 -6.79
C ARG A 504 -22.01 -26.67 -7.42
N LEU A 505 -23.07 -25.94 -7.11
CA LEU A 505 -23.34 -24.63 -7.69
C LEU A 505 -22.43 -23.59 -7.06
N GLY A 506 -21.54 -23.02 -7.84
CA GLY A 506 -20.64 -21.95 -7.39
C GLY A 506 -21.41 -20.76 -6.82
N ARG A 507 -21.10 -20.39 -5.58
CA ARG A 507 -21.71 -19.26 -4.86
C ARG A 507 -20.85 -18.00 -4.88
N TRP A 508 -19.81 -17.98 -5.69
CA TRP A 508 -18.97 -16.83 -5.93
C TRP A 508 -18.98 -16.46 -7.41
N LYS A 509 -19.20 -15.17 -7.69
CA LYS A 509 -19.01 -14.58 -9.02
C LYS A 509 -18.12 -13.35 -8.89
N ASN A 510 -17.11 -13.26 -9.77
CA ASN A 510 -16.24 -12.11 -9.93
C ASN A 510 -16.49 -11.50 -11.32
N VAL A 511 -17.08 -10.32 -11.37
CA VAL A 511 -17.42 -9.68 -12.64
C VAL A 511 -16.26 -8.81 -13.12
N VAL A 512 -15.79 -9.04 -14.33
CA VAL A 512 -14.57 -8.46 -14.91
C VAL A 512 -14.90 -7.61 -16.13
N ARG A 513 -14.42 -6.37 -16.17
CA ARG A 513 -14.34 -5.53 -17.37
C ARG A 513 -12.90 -5.47 -17.87
N ARG A 514 -12.69 -5.65 -19.17
CA ARG A 514 -11.35 -5.48 -19.77
C ARG A 514 -10.88 -4.03 -19.81
N THR A 515 -11.77 -3.07 -19.70
CA THR A 515 -11.47 -1.64 -19.58
C THR A 515 -11.02 -1.22 -18.18
N ASP A 516 -11.24 -2.07 -17.17
CA ASP A 516 -10.86 -1.76 -15.79
C ASP A 516 -9.34 -1.86 -15.58
N TYR A 517 -8.73 -0.75 -15.17
CA TYR A 517 -7.29 -0.66 -14.95
C TYR A 517 -6.85 -1.14 -13.54
N ILE A 518 -7.78 -1.43 -12.63
CA ILE A 518 -7.52 -1.93 -11.26
C ILE A 518 -8.03 -3.35 -11.11
N GLY A 519 -9.31 -3.58 -11.44
CA GLY A 519 -9.96 -4.88 -11.34
C GLY A 519 -9.44 -5.89 -12.36
N SER A 520 -9.54 -7.17 -12.02
CA SER A 520 -9.12 -8.26 -12.91
C SER A 520 -9.82 -9.57 -12.56
N TRP A 521 -9.62 -10.56 -13.40
CA TRP A 521 -9.97 -11.94 -13.08
C TRP A 521 -9.11 -12.48 -11.92
N ILE A 522 -9.63 -13.49 -11.22
CA ILE A 522 -8.99 -14.15 -10.07
C ILE A 522 -8.34 -15.46 -10.53
N PHE A 523 -9.11 -16.36 -11.12
CA PHE A 523 -8.65 -17.69 -11.53
C PHE A 523 -8.25 -17.77 -13.00
N SER A 524 -9.13 -17.29 -13.89
CA SER A 524 -8.91 -17.36 -15.33
C SER A 524 -9.51 -16.16 -16.04
N PRO A 525 -8.94 -15.74 -17.18
CA PRO A 525 -9.60 -14.76 -18.02
C PRO A 525 -11.01 -15.24 -18.36
N PRO A 526 -12.05 -14.42 -18.13
CA PRO A 526 -13.42 -14.82 -18.46
C PRO A 526 -13.58 -14.97 -19.97
N CYS A 527 -14.49 -15.86 -20.39
CA CYS A 527 -14.96 -15.96 -21.76
C CYS A 527 -15.79 -14.74 -22.17
N ALA A 528 -16.17 -14.64 -23.44
CA ALA A 528 -17.06 -13.58 -23.91
C ALA A 528 -18.40 -13.63 -23.14
N PRO A 529 -19.03 -12.46 -22.84
CA PRO A 529 -20.29 -12.41 -22.14
C PRO A 529 -21.40 -13.19 -22.88
N GLY A 530 -22.12 -14.02 -22.13
CA GLY A 530 -23.15 -14.89 -22.69
C GLY A 530 -22.79 -16.37 -22.61
N GLU A 531 -21.53 -16.73 -22.89
CA GLU A 531 -21.04 -18.09 -22.67
C GLU A 531 -20.90 -18.41 -21.19
N ASP A 532 -20.46 -17.44 -20.38
CA ASP A 532 -20.31 -17.54 -18.92
C ASP A 532 -21.62 -17.78 -18.17
N LEU A 533 -22.75 -17.47 -18.82
CA LEU A 533 -24.07 -17.65 -18.22
C LEU A 533 -24.43 -19.11 -18.01
N LEU A 534 -23.79 -20.02 -18.72
CA LEU A 534 -24.04 -21.46 -18.68
C LEU A 534 -22.97 -22.21 -17.84
N THR A 535 -21.92 -21.49 -17.43
CA THR A 535 -20.79 -22.10 -16.71
C THR A 535 -20.83 -21.77 -15.21
N ASP A 536 -20.22 -22.62 -14.40
CA ASP A 536 -19.98 -22.35 -12.97
C ASP A 536 -18.70 -21.53 -12.73
N ALA A 537 -18.10 -20.98 -13.80
CA ALA A 537 -16.91 -20.15 -13.69
C ALA A 537 -17.12 -18.98 -12.71
N ILE A 538 -16.13 -18.76 -11.86
CA ILE A 538 -16.14 -17.64 -10.90
C ILE A 538 -15.98 -16.34 -11.64
N ASP A 539 -14.96 -16.26 -12.51
CA ASP A 539 -14.69 -15.06 -13.30
C ASP A 539 -15.65 -14.99 -14.50
N VAL A 540 -16.43 -13.94 -14.53
CA VAL A 540 -17.43 -13.70 -15.57
C VAL A 540 -17.27 -12.31 -16.17
N ALA A 541 -17.60 -12.17 -17.45
CA ALA A 541 -17.37 -10.94 -18.17
C ALA A 541 -18.50 -9.92 -18.02
N SER A 542 -18.15 -8.64 -18.08
CA SER A 542 -19.04 -7.51 -18.31
C SER A 542 -18.52 -6.70 -19.49
N LEU A 543 -19.41 -6.28 -20.37
CA LEU A 543 -19.11 -5.40 -21.51
C LEU A 543 -19.04 -3.94 -21.06
N ASP A 544 -18.02 -3.23 -21.53
CA ASP A 544 -17.86 -1.80 -21.29
C ASP A 544 -17.20 -1.13 -22.51
N PRO A 545 -17.99 -0.42 -23.33
CA PRO A 545 -19.43 -0.15 -23.21
C PRO A 545 -20.29 -1.40 -23.43
N PRO A 546 -21.58 -1.40 -23.09
CA PRO A 546 -22.45 -2.58 -23.21
C PRO A 546 -22.68 -3.05 -24.66
N SER A 547 -22.47 -2.21 -25.66
CA SER A 547 -22.54 -2.53 -27.09
C SER A 547 -21.53 -1.69 -27.87
N LEU A 548 -21.01 -2.24 -28.98
CA LEU A 548 -20.22 -1.49 -29.96
C LEU A 548 -21.09 -0.70 -30.97
N CYS A 549 -22.37 -0.99 -31.01
CA CYS A 549 -23.28 -0.26 -31.88
C CYS A 549 -23.66 1.09 -31.26
N PRO A 550 -23.53 2.21 -32.01
CA PRO A 550 -23.98 3.52 -31.56
C PRO A 550 -25.45 3.51 -31.21
N GLY A 551 -25.82 4.25 -30.17
CA GLY A 551 -27.19 4.46 -29.80
C GLY A 551 -27.96 5.33 -30.85
N PRO A 552 -29.26 5.61 -30.62
CA PRO A 552 -30.09 6.38 -31.54
C PRO A 552 -29.53 7.78 -31.87
N GLY A 553 -28.65 8.33 -31.05
CA GLY A 553 -27.98 9.63 -31.27
C GLY A 553 -26.70 9.55 -32.11
N GLY A 554 -26.27 8.36 -32.53
CA GLY A 554 -25.05 8.15 -33.29
C GLY A 554 -23.76 8.04 -32.42
N ASP A 555 -23.87 8.21 -31.11
CA ASP A 555 -22.73 8.14 -30.20
C ASP A 555 -22.61 6.75 -29.56
N LEU A 556 -21.37 6.30 -29.35
CA LEU A 556 -21.09 5.12 -28.58
C LEU A 556 -21.43 5.37 -27.10
N ALA A 557 -21.98 4.36 -26.43
CA ALA A 557 -22.20 4.45 -24.99
C ALA A 557 -20.86 4.73 -24.25
N PRO A 558 -20.88 5.52 -23.17
CA PRO A 558 -19.65 5.88 -22.45
C PRO A 558 -18.92 4.65 -21.91
N ILE A 559 -17.59 4.68 -21.96
CA ILE A 559 -16.72 3.69 -21.34
C ILE A 559 -16.53 4.10 -19.87
N HIS A 560 -16.90 3.23 -18.96
CA HIS A 560 -16.90 3.52 -17.52
C HIS A 560 -15.60 3.13 -16.80
N TYR A 561 -14.77 2.33 -17.42
CA TYR A 561 -13.50 1.85 -16.84
C TYR A 561 -13.71 1.17 -15.45
N HIS A 562 -13.14 1.80 -14.41
CA HIS A 562 -13.26 1.32 -13.03
C HIS A 562 -14.53 1.82 -12.32
N SER A 563 -15.26 2.76 -12.91
CA SER A 563 -16.42 3.43 -12.28
C SER A 563 -17.77 2.83 -12.68
N ASP A 564 -18.85 3.31 -12.05
CA ASP A 564 -20.24 3.09 -12.43
C ASP A 564 -20.71 1.64 -12.57
N TRP A 565 -20.10 0.74 -11.82
CA TRP A 565 -20.45 -0.67 -11.80
C TRP A 565 -21.91 -0.96 -11.39
N TRP A 566 -22.50 -0.09 -10.55
CA TRP A 566 -23.88 -0.24 -10.10
C TRP A 566 -24.92 0.08 -11.17
N GLN A 567 -24.51 0.78 -12.22
CA GLN A 567 -25.35 1.10 -13.38
C GLN A 567 -25.27 0.01 -14.45
N ASP A 568 -24.27 -0.84 -14.41
CA ASP A 568 -24.03 -1.94 -15.34
C ASP A 568 -25.10 -3.04 -15.16
N PRO A 569 -25.74 -3.52 -16.22
CA PRO A 569 -26.75 -4.59 -16.15
C PRO A 569 -26.15 -5.95 -15.74
N PHE A 570 -24.91 -6.26 -16.11
CA PHE A 570 -24.31 -7.57 -15.87
C PHE A 570 -24.19 -7.93 -14.38
N PRO A 571 -23.69 -7.07 -13.49
CA PRO A 571 -23.69 -7.37 -12.05
C PRO A 571 -25.07 -7.70 -11.49
N ARG A 572 -26.12 -7.05 -11.98
CA ARG A 572 -27.50 -7.34 -11.55
C ARG A 572 -27.98 -8.72 -11.98
N ILE A 573 -27.61 -9.15 -13.19
CA ILE A 573 -27.93 -10.47 -13.72
C ILE A 573 -27.27 -11.55 -12.85
N TYR A 574 -25.97 -11.38 -12.57
CA TYR A 574 -25.24 -12.34 -11.73
C TYR A 574 -25.72 -12.33 -10.27
N ALA A 575 -26.04 -11.16 -9.71
CA ALA A 575 -26.66 -11.06 -8.38
C ALA A 575 -27.98 -11.82 -8.31
N GLY A 576 -28.86 -11.62 -9.29
CA GLY A 576 -30.14 -12.33 -9.37
C GLY A 576 -29.97 -13.84 -9.39
N ARG A 577 -29.01 -14.37 -10.15
CA ARG A 577 -28.68 -15.80 -10.21
C ARG A 577 -28.14 -16.34 -8.90
N LEU A 578 -27.24 -15.61 -8.24
CA LEU A 578 -26.71 -16.01 -6.94
C LEU A 578 -27.82 -16.05 -5.88
N ILE A 579 -28.74 -15.08 -5.89
CA ILE A 579 -29.91 -15.05 -4.99
C ILE A 579 -30.84 -16.24 -5.29
N GLU A 580 -31.14 -16.51 -6.55
CA GLU A 580 -31.96 -17.65 -6.95
C GLU A 580 -31.36 -18.99 -6.49
N ARG A 581 -30.04 -19.16 -6.61
CA ARG A 581 -29.32 -20.33 -6.10
C ARG A 581 -29.44 -20.47 -4.59
N LEU A 582 -29.28 -19.37 -3.85
CA LEU A 582 -29.42 -19.38 -2.38
C LEU A 582 -30.84 -19.74 -1.95
N THR A 583 -31.89 -19.24 -2.62
CA THR A 583 -33.29 -19.46 -2.23
C THR A 583 -33.82 -20.84 -2.61
N LYS A 584 -33.26 -21.50 -3.61
CA LYS A 584 -33.65 -22.88 -3.98
C LYS A 584 -33.11 -23.93 -3.02
N HIS A 585 -32.11 -23.61 -2.23
CA HIS A 585 -31.42 -24.55 -1.32
C HIS A 585 -31.59 -24.23 0.17
N THR A 586 -32.30 -23.14 0.51
CA THR A 586 -32.79 -22.81 1.86
C THR A 586 -34.23 -23.21 2.03
#